data_4b43ecdb5bc9240e7a0717f3820850d4
#
_entry.id   4b43ecdb5bc9240e7a0717f3820850d4
#
_cell.length_a   1.000
_cell.length_b   1.000
_cell.length_c   1.000
_cell.angle_alpha   90.00
_cell.angle_beta   90.00
_cell.angle_gamma   90.00
#
_symmetry.space_group_name_H-M   'P 1'
#
loop_
_entity.id
_entity.type
_entity.pdbx_description
1 polymer ?
#
loop_
_entity_poly.entity_id
_entity_poly.type
_entity_poly.pdbx_seq_one_letter_code
_entity_poly.pdbx_strand_id
1 'polypeptide(L)'
;MAAPGRDKAHTLRRLHDGSGLLAAAAMRKLDETLPWYRALPAEDRSWVGLVAQAGISSFITWFSDPSTPPHGASEIFAAAPPELTRSISLQQTLQLVRLIVEVVEDHSDRLAAPGSERDLREAVLRYSREVAFSAAEVYARAAEARGAWDARLEALVVDAVVRGEADDALRSRVAALGWSGHGSVLVMVGTTAQPLDDVRVAEFRRATRRAADDALVGIHGDRLVVILGGEGDLRAAAEALVPRFGPGPVVIGPTVAGLDQAGHSATAALAGLLAARAWPTAPRPVAADDLLPERVLVGDAVARRTLVEQAYRPLAGAGGSLLETLAAHAEHGRSLEAA
;
A
#
# COMPACT_ATOMS: atom_id res chain seq x y z
N MET A 1 -15.63 58.65 11.91
CA MET A 1 -15.82 57.19 11.80
C MET A 1 -16.28 56.88 10.39
N ALA A 2 -15.41 56.30 9.58
CA ALA A 2 -15.78 55.84 8.24
C ALA A 2 -16.69 54.61 8.36
N ALA A 3 -17.67 54.48 7.47
CA ALA A 3 -18.60 53.36 7.51
C ALA A 3 -17.87 52.06 7.21
N PRO A 4 -18.04 50.97 7.97
CA PRO A 4 -17.28 49.73 7.86
C PRO A 4 -17.28 49.11 6.43
N GLY A 5 -18.24 49.46 5.59
CA GLY A 5 -18.30 48.98 4.20
C GLY A 5 -17.35 49.72 3.25
N ARG A 6 -16.92 50.97 3.52
CA ARG A 6 -15.99 51.70 2.64
C ARG A 6 -14.55 51.24 2.85
N ASP A 7 -14.18 50.91 4.07
CA ASP A 7 -12.82 50.48 4.41
C ASP A 7 -12.56 49.07 3.84
N LYS A 8 -13.55 48.18 3.89
CA LYS A 8 -13.52 46.87 3.27
C LYS A 8 -13.39 46.97 1.73
N ALA A 9 -14.18 47.82 1.09
CA ALA A 9 -14.12 48.04 -0.36
C ALA A 9 -12.75 48.62 -0.80
N HIS A 10 -12.12 49.45 0.06
CA HIS A 10 -10.79 49.99 -0.20
C HIS A 10 -9.71 48.91 -0.06
N THR A 11 -9.78 48.08 0.99
CA THR A 11 -8.90 46.94 1.20
C THR A 11 -8.99 45.94 0.03
N LEU A 12 -10.21 45.60 -0.43
CA LEU A 12 -10.43 44.70 -1.58
C LEU A 12 -9.78 45.20 -2.87
N ARG A 13 -9.90 46.50 -3.18
CA ARG A 13 -9.22 47.06 -4.36
C ARG A 13 -7.72 46.95 -4.26
N ARG A 14 -7.11 47.28 -3.10
CA ARG A 14 -5.64 47.11 -2.91
C ARG A 14 -5.20 45.67 -2.99
N LEU A 15 -5.99 44.74 -2.47
CA LEU A 15 -5.71 43.31 -2.59
C LEU A 15 -5.76 42.85 -4.06
N HIS A 16 -6.76 43.30 -4.83
CA HIS A 16 -6.85 42.99 -6.26
C HIS A 16 -5.65 43.56 -7.03
N ASP A 17 -5.33 44.84 -6.85
CA ASP A 17 -4.22 45.51 -7.52
C ASP A 17 -2.86 44.95 -7.10
N GLY A 18 -2.75 44.45 -5.85
CA GLY A 18 -1.54 43.87 -5.28
C GLY A 18 -1.38 42.36 -5.48
N SER A 19 -2.39 41.66 -6.02
CA SER A 19 -2.39 40.19 -6.08
C SER A 19 -1.21 39.59 -6.84
N GLY A 20 -0.83 40.18 -7.95
CA GLY A 20 0.34 39.76 -8.73
C GLY A 20 1.67 39.99 -7.99
N LEU A 21 1.78 41.10 -7.24
CA LEU A 21 2.97 41.39 -6.43
C LEU A 21 3.08 40.40 -5.25
N LEU A 22 1.96 40.04 -4.61
CA LEU A 22 1.91 39.03 -3.57
C LEU A 22 2.36 37.66 -4.10
N ALA A 23 1.82 37.24 -5.24
CA ALA A 23 2.22 35.97 -5.87
C ALA A 23 3.73 35.97 -6.21
N ALA A 24 4.25 37.03 -6.80
CA ALA A 24 5.67 37.14 -7.09
C ALA A 24 6.55 37.16 -5.82
N ALA A 25 6.12 37.85 -4.78
CA ALA A 25 6.81 37.86 -3.48
C ALA A 25 6.80 36.47 -2.83
N ALA A 26 5.68 35.76 -2.89
CA ALA A 26 5.56 34.39 -2.41
C ALA A 26 6.54 33.47 -3.14
N MET A 27 6.60 33.51 -4.48
CA MET A 27 7.51 32.66 -5.26
C MET A 27 8.98 32.93 -4.92
N ARG A 28 9.38 34.22 -4.76
CA ARG A 28 10.74 34.55 -4.29
C ARG A 28 11.02 33.99 -2.91
N LYS A 29 10.10 34.15 -1.95
CA LYS A 29 10.26 33.65 -0.58
C LYS A 29 10.42 32.11 -0.57
N LEU A 30 9.66 31.40 -1.39
CA LEU A 30 9.77 29.94 -1.54
C LEU A 30 11.14 29.55 -2.08
N ASP A 31 11.60 30.23 -3.13
CA ASP A 31 12.91 29.99 -3.75
C ASP A 31 14.07 30.27 -2.78
N GLU A 32 13.97 31.35 -2.00
CA GLU A 32 14.98 31.71 -1.00
C GLU A 32 15.01 30.75 0.20
N THR A 33 13.85 30.24 0.63
CA THR A 33 13.71 29.56 1.92
C THR A 33 13.75 28.04 1.81
N LEU A 34 13.27 27.47 0.68
CA LEU A 34 13.09 26.01 0.54
C LEU A 34 14.06 25.40 -0.47
N PRO A 35 15.16 24.76 -0.01
CA PRO A 35 16.10 24.09 -0.91
C PRO A 35 15.44 23.03 -1.81
N TRP A 36 14.47 22.26 -1.27
CA TRP A 36 13.76 21.25 -2.05
C TRP A 36 12.87 21.85 -3.15
N TYR A 37 12.30 23.05 -2.94
CA TYR A 37 11.52 23.76 -3.95
C TYR A 37 12.39 24.16 -5.16
N ARG A 38 13.62 24.64 -4.91
CA ARG A 38 14.59 24.93 -5.98
C ARG A 38 14.98 23.71 -6.80
N ALA A 39 14.99 22.52 -6.16
CA ALA A 39 15.34 21.27 -6.80
C ALA A 39 14.19 20.66 -7.62
N LEU A 40 12.96 21.20 -7.53
CA LEU A 40 11.83 20.72 -8.32
C LEU A 40 12.05 21.01 -9.82
N PRO A 41 11.49 20.15 -10.70
CA PRO A 41 11.39 20.45 -12.13
C PRO A 41 10.70 21.79 -12.39
N ALA A 42 11.05 22.45 -13.49
CA ALA A 42 10.45 23.74 -13.84
C ALA A 42 8.94 23.68 -14.01
N GLU A 43 8.41 22.58 -14.50
CA GLU A 43 6.99 22.31 -14.63
C GLU A 43 6.28 22.30 -13.27
N ASP A 44 6.79 21.54 -12.30
CA ASP A 44 6.22 21.47 -10.94
C ASP A 44 6.27 22.84 -10.24
N ARG A 45 7.36 23.60 -10.41
CA ARG A 45 7.44 24.98 -9.90
C ARG A 45 6.42 25.91 -10.53
N SER A 46 6.14 25.74 -11.82
CA SER A 46 5.09 26.52 -12.52
C SER A 46 3.72 26.19 -11.96
N TRP A 47 3.42 24.91 -11.69
CA TRP A 47 2.19 24.48 -11.04
C TRP A 47 2.03 25.04 -9.64
N VAL A 48 3.08 25.03 -8.82
CA VAL A 48 3.07 25.68 -7.49
C VAL A 48 2.74 27.15 -7.61
N GLY A 49 3.30 27.86 -8.60
CA GLY A 49 3.00 29.26 -8.87
C GLY A 49 1.53 29.50 -9.21
N LEU A 50 0.95 28.67 -10.07
CA LEU A 50 -0.48 28.75 -10.43
C LEU A 50 -1.39 28.48 -9.23
N VAL A 51 -1.07 27.47 -8.41
CA VAL A 51 -1.82 27.14 -7.18
C VAL A 51 -1.74 28.29 -6.17
N ALA A 52 -0.57 28.88 -5.99
CA ALA A 52 -0.40 30.04 -5.11
C ALA A 52 -1.22 31.26 -5.57
N GLN A 53 -1.19 31.55 -6.86
CA GLN A 53 -1.98 32.64 -7.45
C GLN A 53 -3.50 32.38 -7.32
N ALA A 54 -3.93 31.15 -7.59
CA ALA A 54 -5.32 30.73 -7.39
C ALA A 54 -5.74 30.88 -5.92
N GLY A 55 -4.87 30.50 -4.97
CA GLY A 55 -5.11 30.65 -3.54
C GLY A 55 -5.29 32.10 -3.10
N ILE A 56 -4.43 33.01 -3.57
CA ILE A 56 -4.52 34.45 -3.32
C ILE A 56 -5.81 35.02 -3.93
N SER A 57 -6.15 34.67 -5.15
CA SER A 57 -7.37 35.11 -5.81
C SER A 57 -8.63 34.61 -5.13
N SER A 58 -8.64 33.35 -4.70
CA SER A 58 -9.75 32.75 -3.95
C SER A 58 -9.91 33.39 -2.58
N PHE A 59 -8.81 33.72 -1.88
CA PHE A 59 -8.87 34.50 -0.65
C PHE A 59 -9.56 35.85 -0.85
N ILE A 60 -9.18 36.62 -1.91
CA ILE A 60 -9.76 37.92 -2.21
C ILE A 60 -11.28 37.79 -2.47
N THR A 61 -11.67 36.79 -3.23
CA THR A 61 -13.10 36.51 -3.52
C THR A 61 -13.85 36.17 -2.22
N TRP A 62 -13.31 35.29 -1.39
CA TRP A 62 -13.92 34.96 -0.10
C TRP A 62 -13.96 36.14 0.86
N PHE A 63 -12.91 36.95 0.92
CA PHE A 63 -12.86 38.14 1.75
C PHE A 63 -13.93 39.17 1.38
N SER A 64 -14.38 39.18 0.10
CA SER A 64 -15.50 40.04 -0.32
C SER A 64 -16.83 39.61 0.33
N ASP A 65 -17.06 38.32 0.52
CA ASP A 65 -18.24 37.77 1.23
C ASP A 65 -17.87 36.63 2.18
N PRO A 66 -17.40 36.92 3.41
CA PRO A 66 -17.01 35.93 4.40
C PRO A 66 -18.19 35.17 5.04
N SER A 67 -19.43 35.47 4.68
CA SER A 67 -20.61 34.73 5.15
C SER A 67 -20.72 33.35 4.54
N THR A 68 -20.12 33.16 3.37
CA THR A 68 -19.99 31.85 2.73
C THR A 68 -18.77 31.11 3.27
N PRO A 69 -18.87 29.77 3.46
CA PRO A 69 -17.67 28.98 3.73
C PRO A 69 -16.63 29.18 2.63
N PRO A 70 -15.32 29.12 2.93
CA PRO A 70 -14.27 29.23 1.90
C PRO A 70 -14.21 27.96 1.02
N HIS A 71 -15.26 27.74 0.22
CA HIS A 71 -15.40 26.57 -0.65
C HIS A 71 -14.31 26.49 -1.73
N GLY A 72 -13.67 27.62 -2.06
CA GLY A 72 -12.59 27.66 -3.04
C GLY A 72 -11.27 27.04 -2.60
N ALA A 73 -11.11 26.67 -1.33
CA ALA A 73 -9.88 26.05 -0.88
C ALA A 73 -9.67 24.65 -1.49
N SER A 74 -10.72 23.87 -1.68
CA SER A 74 -10.64 22.59 -2.40
C SER A 74 -10.42 22.77 -3.91
N GLU A 75 -10.96 23.85 -4.49
CA GLU A 75 -10.81 24.19 -5.91
C GLU A 75 -9.38 24.65 -6.24
N ILE A 76 -8.66 25.26 -5.29
CA ILE A 76 -7.26 25.64 -5.45
C ILE A 76 -6.41 24.40 -5.81
N PHE A 77 -6.64 23.29 -5.11
CA PHE A 77 -5.93 22.04 -5.36
C PHE A 77 -6.52 21.25 -6.54
N ALA A 78 -7.77 21.46 -6.91
CA ALA A 78 -8.38 20.83 -8.09
C ALA A 78 -7.78 21.34 -9.41
N ALA A 79 -7.20 22.53 -9.40
CA ALA A 79 -6.47 23.07 -10.55
C ALA A 79 -5.09 22.42 -10.75
N ALA A 80 -4.57 21.70 -9.75
CA ALA A 80 -3.30 21.01 -9.84
C ALA A 80 -3.48 19.61 -10.46
N PRO A 81 -2.58 19.17 -11.35
CA PRO A 81 -2.63 17.82 -11.88
C PRO A 81 -2.44 16.79 -10.75
N PRO A 82 -3.07 15.60 -10.84
CA PRO A 82 -2.91 14.54 -9.83
C PRO A 82 -1.47 14.13 -9.60
N GLU A 83 -0.60 14.32 -10.58
CA GLU A 83 0.83 14.05 -10.55
C GLU A 83 1.55 14.93 -9.52
N LEU A 84 1.08 16.14 -9.27
CA LEU A 84 1.68 17.05 -8.30
C LEU A 84 1.63 16.49 -6.87
N THR A 85 0.57 15.76 -6.51
CA THR A 85 0.47 15.07 -5.22
C THR A 85 1.41 13.87 -5.08
N ARG A 86 2.09 13.47 -6.18
CA ARG A 86 3.15 12.46 -6.18
C ARG A 86 4.52 13.09 -6.03
N SER A 87 4.72 14.26 -6.66
CA SER A 87 5.99 14.99 -6.63
C SER A 87 6.19 15.79 -5.34
N ILE A 88 5.11 16.30 -4.74
CA ILE A 88 5.12 17.14 -3.55
C ILE A 88 4.33 16.44 -2.43
N SER A 89 4.97 16.21 -1.27
CA SER A 89 4.33 15.60 -0.11
C SER A 89 3.38 16.59 0.60
N LEU A 90 2.45 16.06 1.42
CA LEU A 90 1.62 16.91 2.28
C LEU A 90 2.45 17.86 3.17
N GLN A 91 3.54 17.37 3.74
CA GLN A 91 4.44 18.18 4.57
C GLN A 91 5.01 19.35 3.78
N GLN A 92 5.47 19.10 2.56
CA GLN A 92 5.99 20.14 1.66
C GLN A 92 4.88 21.13 1.26
N THR A 93 3.67 20.65 0.96
CA THR A 93 2.52 21.50 0.66
C THR A 93 2.17 22.42 1.82
N LEU A 94 2.16 21.91 3.05
CA LEU A 94 1.93 22.73 4.24
C LEU A 94 3.03 23.77 4.47
N GLN A 95 4.31 23.46 4.12
CA GLN A 95 5.39 24.45 4.12
C GLN A 95 5.17 25.56 3.10
N LEU A 96 4.72 25.21 1.87
CA LEU A 96 4.36 26.19 0.86
C LEU A 96 3.23 27.12 1.34
N VAL A 97 2.13 26.54 1.85
CA VAL A 97 0.99 27.32 2.35
C VAL A 97 1.44 28.25 3.45
N ARG A 98 2.23 27.78 4.40
CA ARG A 98 2.75 28.59 5.52
C ARG A 98 3.53 29.82 5.02
N LEU A 99 4.49 29.62 4.12
CA LEU A 99 5.32 30.71 3.60
C LEU A 99 4.52 31.72 2.76
N ILE A 100 3.52 31.24 1.99
CA ILE A 100 2.61 32.13 1.24
C ILE A 100 1.79 32.97 2.20
N VAL A 101 1.28 32.39 3.26
CA VAL A 101 0.51 33.10 4.32
C VAL A 101 1.40 34.14 5.00
N GLU A 102 2.63 33.80 5.40
CA GLU A 102 3.60 34.73 5.98
C GLU A 102 3.82 35.95 5.06
N VAL A 103 3.96 35.74 3.73
CA VAL A 103 4.11 36.85 2.78
C VAL A 103 2.85 37.73 2.75
N VAL A 104 1.65 37.16 2.79
CA VAL A 104 0.41 37.94 2.81
C VAL A 104 0.27 38.71 4.11
N GLU A 105 0.64 38.11 5.25
CA GLU A 105 0.66 38.77 6.55
C GLU A 105 1.64 39.94 6.59
N ASP A 106 2.87 39.77 6.11
CA ASP A 106 3.90 40.83 6.03
C ASP A 106 3.46 42.03 5.19
N HIS A 107 2.59 41.80 4.21
CA HIS A 107 2.06 42.86 3.33
C HIS A 107 0.70 43.40 3.82
N SER A 108 0.08 42.83 4.85
CA SER A 108 -1.27 43.17 5.30
C SER A 108 -1.41 44.65 5.70
N ASP A 109 -0.39 45.23 6.35
CA ASP A 109 -0.40 46.64 6.76
C ASP A 109 -0.41 47.63 5.58
N ARG A 110 0.17 47.19 4.43
CA ARG A 110 0.16 48.01 3.21
C ARG A 110 -1.12 47.84 2.39
N LEU A 111 -1.77 46.68 2.54
CA LEU A 111 -2.95 46.31 1.75
C LEU A 111 -4.25 46.69 2.44
N ALA A 112 -4.27 46.74 3.77
CA ALA A 112 -5.43 47.13 4.53
C ALA A 112 -5.72 48.61 4.37
N ALA A 113 -6.99 49.00 4.51
CA ALA A 113 -7.37 50.37 4.79
C ALA A 113 -6.94 50.74 6.22
N PRO A 114 -6.59 52.01 6.47
CA PRO A 114 -6.20 52.44 7.80
C PRO A 114 -7.23 52.05 8.88
N GLY A 115 -6.79 51.29 9.88
CA GLY A 115 -7.67 50.76 10.96
C GLY A 115 -8.31 49.41 10.69
N SER A 116 -8.12 48.81 9.48
CA SER A 116 -8.65 47.50 9.10
C SER A 116 -7.57 46.42 9.05
N GLU A 117 -6.34 46.70 9.49
CA GLU A 117 -5.21 45.81 9.46
C GLU A 117 -5.44 44.53 10.27
N ARG A 118 -6.08 44.67 11.42
CA ARG A 118 -6.44 43.53 12.29
C ARG A 118 -7.46 42.61 11.64
N ASP A 119 -8.49 43.20 11.04
CA ASP A 119 -9.56 42.43 10.37
C ASP A 119 -9.01 41.67 9.17
N LEU A 120 -8.10 42.26 8.41
CA LEU A 120 -7.43 41.60 7.30
C LEU A 120 -6.57 40.44 7.78
N ARG A 121 -5.76 40.62 8.84
CA ARG A 121 -4.93 39.54 9.40
C ARG A 121 -5.79 38.38 9.94
N GLU A 122 -6.88 38.70 10.67
CA GLU A 122 -7.79 37.67 11.14
C GLU A 122 -8.44 36.90 10.00
N ALA A 123 -8.82 37.58 8.92
CA ALA A 123 -9.35 36.97 7.73
C ALA A 123 -8.30 36.03 7.04
N VAL A 124 -7.04 36.49 6.92
CA VAL A 124 -5.95 35.67 6.37
C VAL A 124 -5.74 34.41 7.19
N LEU A 125 -5.66 34.50 8.52
CA LEU A 125 -5.51 33.36 9.42
C LEU A 125 -6.70 32.38 9.32
N ARG A 126 -7.92 32.91 9.27
CA ARG A 126 -9.12 32.08 9.13
C ARG A 126 -9.12 31.32 7.80
N TYR A 127 -8.79 32.02 6.72
CA TYR A 127 -8.74 31.41 5.39
C TYR A 127 -7.60 30.39 5.26
N SER A 128 -6.41 30.70 5.78
CA SER A 128 -5.25 29.81 5.72
C SER A 128 -5.47 28.48 6.43
N ARG A 129 -6.23 28.52 7.54
CA ARG A 129 -6.65 27.31 8.25
C ARG A 129 -7.49 26.40 7.34
N GLU A 130 -8.46 26.96 6.63
CA GLU A 130 -9.31 26.19 5.71
C GLU A 130 -8.51 25.64 4.54
N VAL A 131 -7.55 26.40 4.00
CA VAL A 131 -6.63 25.92 2.94
C VAL A 131 -5.80 24.74 3.45
N ALA A 132 -5.28 24.81 4.68
CA ALA A 132 -4.50 23.73 5.26
C ALA A 132 -5.34 22.44 5.46
N PHE A 133 -6.58 22.55 5.92
CA PHE A 133 -7.49 21.40 6.03
C PHE A 133 -7.86 20.83 4.67
N SER A 134 -8.14 21.68 3.67
CA SER A 134 -8.42 21.22 2.31
C SER A 134 -7.23 20.51 1.69
N ALA A 135 -6.00 20.98 1.91
CA ALA A 135 -4.81 20.27 1.50
C ALA A 135 -4.74 18.88 2.14
N ALA A 136 -4.96 18.79 3.45
CA ALA A 136 -4.96 17.50 4.15
C ALA A 136 -6.01 16.53 3.59
N GLU A 137 -7.22 17.00 3.28
CA GLU A 137 -8.27 16.19 2.67
C GLU A 137 -7.89 15.68 1.28
N VAL A 138 -7.32 16.54 0.42
CA VAL A 138 -6.89 16.14 -0.93
C VAL A 138 -5.82 15.04 -0.85
N TYR A 139 -4.84 15.21 0.04
CA TYR A 139 -3.80 14.20 0.23
C TYR A 139 -4.33 12.92 0.87
N ALA A 140 -5.28 13.00 1.81
CA ALA A 140 -5.94 11.83 2.39
C ALA A 140 -6.69 11.04 1.32
N ARG A 141 -7.53 11.70 0.51
CA ARG A 141 -8.26 11.07 -0.60
C ARG A 141 -7.31 10.45 -1.64
N ALA A 142 -6.22 11.14 -1.98
CA ALA A 142 -5.22 10.60 -2.91
C ALA A 142 -4.49 9.37 -2.34
N ALA A 143 -4.25 9.33 -1.02
CA ALA A 143 -3.66 8.18 -0.35
C ALA A 143 -4.63 7.00 -0.28
N GLU A 144 -5.92 7.25 0.04
CA GLU A 144 -6.98 6.24 0.04
C GLU A 144 -7.18 5.64 -1.36
N ALA A 145 -7.24 6.48 -2.39
CA ALA A 145 -7.39 6.02 -3.78
C ALA A 145 -6.20 5.15 -4.21
N ARG A 146 -4.96 5.52 -3.84
CA ARG A 146 -3.77 4.70 -4.10
C ARG A 146 -3.82 3.38 -3.35
N GLY A 147 -4.17 3.41 -2.07
CA GLY A 147 -4.29 2.19 -1.26
C GLY A 147 -5.34 1.21 -1.81
N ALA A 148 -6.48 1.72 -2.29
CA ALA A 148 -7.51 0.90 -2.92
C ALA A 148 -7.05 0.33 -4.27
N TRP A 149 -6.30 1.11 -5.07
CA TRP A 149 -5.72 0.65 -6.33
C TRP A 149 -4.67 -0.45 -6.10
N ASP A 150 -3.72 -0.22 -5.19
CA ASP A 150 -2.70 -1.20 -4.83
C ASP A 150 -3.33 -2.50 -4.34
N ALA A 151 -4.34 -2.41 -3.47
CA ALA A 151 -5.06 -3.58 -2.96
C ALA A 151 -5.77 -4.38 -4.08
N ARG A 152 -6.37 -3.68 -5.04
CA ARG A 152 -7.02 -4.33 -6.19
C ARG A 152 -6.01 -5.01 -7.10
N LEU A 153 -4.90 -4.34 -7.38
CA LEU A 153 -3.83 -4.88 -8.21
C LEU A 153 -3.18 -6.10 -7.55
N GLU A 154 -2.94 -6.02 -6.24
CA GLU A 154 -2.42 -7.12 -5.42
C GLU A 154 -3.35 -8.34 -5.46
N ALA A 155 -4.67 -8.15 -5.32
CA ALA A 155 -5.65 -9.22 -5.42
C ALA A 155 -5.64 -9.90 -6.82
N LEU A 156 -5.51 -9.11 -7.89
CA LEU A 156 -5.40 -9.63 -9.25
C LEU A 156 -4.13 -10.45 -9.46
N VAL A 157 -3.00 -10.04 -8.88
CA VAL A 157 -1.74 -10.78 -8.94
C VAL A 157 -1.85 -12.10 -8.18
N VAL A 158 -2.35 -12.06 -6.94
CA VAL A 158 -2.54 -13.28 -6.12
C VAL A 158 -3.45 -14.26 -6.83
N ASP A 159 -4.54 -13.79 -7.42
CA ASP A 159 -5.49 -14.62 -8.15
C ASP A 159 -4.86 -15.25 -9.42
N ALA A 160 -4.05 -14.49 -10.16
CA ALA A 160 -3.29 -15.01 -11.30
C ALA A 160 -2.27 -16.09 -10.87
N VAL A 161 -1.53 -15.86 -9.79
CA VAL A 161 -0.58 -16.86 -9.25
C VAL A 161 -1.30 -18.12 -8.80
N VAL A 162 -2.44 -18.00 -8.14
CA VAL A 162 -3.27 -19.15 -7.71
C VAL A 162 -3.76 -19.96 -8.92
N ARG A 163 -4.07 -19.32 -10.04
CA ARG A 163 -4.43 -19.99 -11.30
C ARG A 163 -3.24 -20.55 -12.07
N GLY A 164 -2.00 -20.29 -11.62
CA GLY A 164 -0.79 -20.71 -12.30
C GLY A 164 -0.46 -19.90 -13.56
N GLU A 165 -1.00 -18.69 -13.68
CA GLU A 165 -0.68 -17.76 -14.76
C GLU A 165 0.74 -17.19 -14.55
N ALA A 166 1.55 -17.15 -15.62
CA ALA A 166 2.92 -16.65 -15.59
C ALA A 166 3.25 -15.84 -16.86
N ASP A 167 2.32 -14.98 -17.27
CA ASP A 167 2.39 -14.19 -18.49
C ASP A 167 3.06 -12.79 -18.26
N ASP A 168 3.26 -12.06 -19.36
CA ASP A 168 3.80 -10.71 -19.33
C ASP A 168 2.88 -9.72 -18.57
N ALA A 169 1.57 -9.99 -18.56
CA ALA A 169 0.61 -9.16 -17.83
C ALA A 169 0.81 -9.29 -16.33
N LEU A 170 1.08 -10.50 -15.83
CA LEU A 170 1.43 -10.73 -14.43
C LEU A 170 2.71 -9.95 -14.07
N ARG A 171 3.77 -10.08 -14.87
CA ARG A 171 5.05 -9.37 -14.65
C ARG A 171 4.86 -7.85 -14.58
N SER A 172 4.06 -7.28 -15.48
CA SER A 172 3.77 -5.85 -15.51
C SER A 172 3.03 -5.38 -14.25
N ARG A 173 2.03 -6.14 -13.81
CA ARG A 173 1.25 -5.81 -12.59
C ARG A 173 2.11 -5.86 -11.33
N VAL A 174 2.97 -6.84 -11.24
CA VAL A 174 3.88 -7.04 -10.11
C VAL A 174 4.93 -5.93 -10.03
N ALA A 175 5.50 -5.55 -11.18
CA ALA A 175 6.40 -4.40 -11.26
C ALA A 175 5.72 -3.09 -10.83
N ALA A 176 4.46 -2.89 -11.19
CA ALA A 176 3.67 -1.73 -10.75
C ALA A 176 3.43 -1.69 -9.23
N LEU A 177 3.44 -2.86 -8.55
CA LEU A 177 3.37 -2.97 -7.09
C LEU A 177 4.74 -2.78 -6.40
N GLY A 178 5.81 -2.60 -7.18
CA GLY A 178 7.17 -2.41 -6.67
C GLY A 178 7.86 -3.70 -6.24
N TRP A 179 7.43 -4.85 -6.75
CA TRP A 179 8.09 -6.14 -6.52
C TRP A 179 9.49 -6.14 -7.14
N SER A 180 10.51 -6.46 -6.36
CA SER A 180 11.91 -6.39 -6.79
C SER A 180 12.27 -7.46 -7.81
N GLY A 181 11.62 -8.62 -7.74
CA GLY A 181 11.86 -9.76 -8.62
C GLY A 181 13.13 -10.53 -8.31
N HIS A 182 13.82 -10.25 -7.21
CA HIS A 182 15.05 -10.93 -6.81
C HIS A 182 14.76 -12.04 -5.80
N GLY A 183 15.60 -13.09 -5.84
CA GLY A 183 15.55 -14.17 -4.87
C GLY A 183 14.45 -15.20 -5.12
N SER A 184 14.17 -15.97 -4.09
CA SER A 184 13.19 -17.05 -4.10
C SER A 184 11.78 -16.55 -3.79
N VAL A 185 10.78 -17.37 -4.06
CA VAL A 185 9.38 -17.10 -3.74
C VAL A 185 8.77 -18.27 -2.96
N LEU A 186 7.92 -17.95 -2.01
CA LEU A 186 7.19 -18.90 -1.19
C LEU A 186 5.75 -18.45 -1.04
N VAL A 187 4.80 -19.36 -1.19
CA VAL A 187 3.38 -19.10 -0.98
C VAL A 187 2.89 -19.82 0.27
N MET A 188 2.19 -19.11 1.13
CA MET A 188 1.52 -19.68 2.28
C MET A 188 0.02 -19.40 2.23
N VAL A 189 -0.78 -20.37 2.72
CA VAL A 189 -2.23 -20.29 2.68
C VAL A 189 -2.82 -20.74 4.03
N GLY A 190 -3.87 -20.07 4.46
CA GLY A 190 -4.62 -20.43 5.66
C GLY A 190 -5.99 -19.76 5.66
N THR A 191 -6.75 -19.92 6.71
CA THR A 191 -8.04 -19.24 6.88
C THR A 191 -7.83 -17.80 7.35
N THR A 192 -8.78 -16.94 7.00
CA THR A 192 -8.81 -15.56 7.51
C THR A 192 -9.24 -15.53 8.97
N ALA A 193 -8.63 -14.65 9.78
CA ALA A 193 -9.19 -14.30 11.07
C ALA A 193 -10.48 -13.48 10.86
N GLN A 194 -11.60 -13.96 11.38
CA GLN A 194 -12.87 -13.23 11.27
C GLN A 194 -13.13 -12.34 12.49
N PRO A 195 -13.76 -11.16 12.32
CA PRO A 195 -14.08 -10.47 11.05
C PRO A 195 -12.85 -9.82 10.41
N LEU A 196 -12.77 -9.87 9.07
CA LEU A 196 -11.77 -9.15 8.28
C LEU A 196 -12.31 -7.72 8.06
N ASP A 197 -11.83 -6.79 8.86
CA ASP A 197 -11.98 -5.37 8.59
C ASP A 197 -10.75 -4.81 7.85
N ASP A 198 -10.90 -3.64 7.23
CA ASP A 198 -9.83 -3.00 6.45
C ASP A 198 -8.59 -2.69 7.30
N VAL A 199 -8.77 -2.48 8.62
CA VAL A 199 -7.68 -2.20 9.55
C VAL A 199 -6.80 -3.43 9.73
N ARG A 200 -7.40 -4.60 9.94
CA ARG A 200 -6.68 -5.87 10.09
C ARG A 200 -5.96 -6.28 8.82
N VAL A 201 -6.60 -6.07 7.66
CA VAL A 201 -5.96 -6.32 6.36
C VAL A 201 -4.74 -5.40 6.18
N ALA A 202 -4.85 -4.13 6.53
CA ALA A 202 -3.73 -3.18 6.45
C ALA A 202 -2.61 -3.52 7.45
N GLU A 203 -2.94 -3.98 8.66
CA GLU A 203 -1.97 -4.45 9.64
C GLU A 203 -1.26 -5.73 9.18
N PHE A 204 -2.01 -6.65 8.57
CA PHE A 204 -1.45 -7.87 8.01
C PHE A 204 -0.47 -7.54 6.87
N ARG A 205 -0.86 -6.70 5.92
CA ARG A 205 0.02 -6.22 4.83
C ARG A 205 1.29 -5.55 5.36
N ARG A 206 1.17 -4.72 6.39
CA ARG A 206 2.34 -4.10 7.03
C ARG A 206 3.27 -5.12 7.67
N ALA A 207 2.73 -6.18 8.25
CA ALA A 207 3.53 -7.24 8.84
C ALA A 207 4.25 -8.08 7.79
N THR A 208 3.59 -8.44 6.68
CA THR A 208 4.21 -9.19 5.59
C THR A 208 5.35 -8.43 4.93
N ARG A 209 5.17 -7.12 4.68
CA ARG A 209 6.23 -6.25 4.14
C ARG A 209 7.42 -6.02 5.06
N ARG A 210 7.31 -6.37 6.35
CA ARG A 210 8.43 -6.35 7.30
C ARG A 210 9.13 -7.70 7.41
N ALA A 211 8.44 -8.77 7.00
CA ALA A 211 8.93 -10.13 7.14
C ALA A 211 9.76 -10.59 5.94
N ALA A 212 9.55 -10.01 4.74
CA ALA A 212 10.24 -10.35 3.51
C ALA A 212 10.46 -9.10 2.65
N ASP A 213 11.40 -9.15 1.73
CA ASP A 213 11.75 -8.05 0.83
C ASP A 213 10.55 -7.70 -0.08
N ASP A 214 9.90 -8.73 -0.59
CA ASP A 214 8.70 -8.65 -1.40
C ASP A 214 7.55 -9.41 -0.73
N ALA A 215 6.35 -8.83 -0.70
CA ALA A 215 5.19 -9.48 -0.12
C ALA A 215 3.89 -9.03 -0.79
N LEU A 216 3.03 -10.01 -1.12
CA LEU A 216 1.67 -9.80 -1.61
C LEU A 216 0.67 -10.56 -0.75
N VAL A 217 -0.48 -9.96 -0.52
CA VAL A 217 -1.55 -10.53 0.31
C VAL A 217 -2.86 -10.45 -0.44
N GLY A 218 -3.53 -11.56 -0.58
CA GLY A 218 -4.85 -11.61 -1.21
C GLY A 218 -5.79 -12.59 -0.53
N ILE A 219 -7.07 -12.42 -0.81
CA ILE A 219 -8.12 -13.33 -0.36
C ILE A 219 -8.64 -14.06 -1.59
N HIS A 220 -8.57 -15.38 -1.56
CA HIS A 220 -9.13 -16.26 -2.59
C HIS A 220 -10.22 -17.14 -1.98
N GLY A 221 -11.48 -16.78 -2.21
CA GLY A 221 -12.63 -17.37 -1.51
C GLY A 221 -12.61 -17.02 -0.02
N ASP A 222 -12.54 -18.04 0.83
CA ASP A 222 -12.41 -17.93 2.29
C ASP A 222 -10.96 -18.04 2.80
N ARG A 223 -10.00 -18.06 1.90
CA ARG A 223 -8.59 -18.33 2.20
C ARG A 223 -7.75 -17.08 2.06
N LEU A 224 -6.88 -16.90 3.03
CA LEU A 224 -5.83 -15.88 2.99
C LEU A 224 -4.61 -16.48 2.31
N VAL A 225 -4.19 -15.88 1.22
CA VAL A 225 -3.01 -16.25 0.44
C VAL A 225 -1.95 -15.18 0.62
N VAL A 226 -0.75 -15.58 0.97
CA VAL A 226 0.42 -14.70 1.11
C VAL A 226 1.52 -15.22 0.21
N ILE A 227 2.07 -14.33 -0.59
CA ILE A 227 3.24 -14.61 -1.44
C ILE A 227 4.39 -13.78 -0.87
N LEU A 228 5.46 -14.46 -0.48
CA LEU A 228 6.68 -13.86 0.04
C LEU A 228 7.79 -14.03 -0.99
N GLY A 229 8.63 -13.01 -1.14
CA GLY A 229 9.77 -13.02 -2.04
C GLY A 229 10.99 -12.37 -1.40
N GLY A 230 12.19 -12.77 -1.86
CA GLY A 230 13.46 -12.20 -1.43
C GLY A 230 14.59 -13.21 -1.31
N GLU A 231 15.75 -12.73 -0.87
CA GLU A 231 16.94 -13.54 -0.66
C GLU A 231 17.06 -14.11 0.77
N GLY A 232 16.18 -13.66 1.69
CA GLY A 232 16.17 -14.07 3.09
C GLY A 232 15.56 -15.46 3.32
N ASP A 233 15.51 -15.87 4.60
CA ASP A 233 14.82 -17.09 5.02
C ASP A 233 13.30 -16.88 4.97
N LEU A 234 12.70 -17.18 3.82
CA LEU A 234 11.26 -17.04 3.59
C LEU A 234 10.43 -17.99 4.48
N ARG A 235 11.00 -19.12 4.90
CA ARG A 235 10.32 -20.05 5.80
C ARG A 235 10.20 -19.45 7.20
N ALA A 236 11.27 -18.90 7.75
CA ALA A 236 11.22 -18.18 9.02
C ALA A 236 10.28 -16.97 8.96
N ALA A 237 10.29 -16.23 7.84
CA ALA A 237 9.36 -15.13 7.60
C ALA A 237 7.89 -15.59 7.61
N ALA A 238 7.60 -16.72 6.95
CA ALA A 238 6.27 -17.31 6.94
C ALA A 238 5.82 -17.77 8.35
N GLU A 239 6.71 -18.42 9.11
CA GLU A 239 6.45 -18.86 10.49
C GLU A 239 6.09 -17.67 11.41
N ALA A 240 6.76 -16.55 11.26
CA ALA A 240 6.48 -15.31 12.02
C ALA A 240 5.09 -14.72 11.70
N LEU A 241 4.51 -15.03 10.55
CA LEU A 241 3.18 -14.55 10.14
C LEU A 241 2.03 -15.45 10.61
N VAL A 242 2.30 -16.69 11.02
CA VAL A 242 1.29 -17.67 11.43
C VAL A 242 0.30 -17.18 12.49
N PRO A 243 0.73 -16.43 13.53
CA PRO A 243 -0.21 -15.95 14.56
C PRO A 243 -1.29 -14.98 14.03
N ARG A 244 -1.13 -14.47 12.81
CA ARG A 244 -2.04 -13.51 12.18
C ARG A 244 -3.12 -14.17 11.32
N PHE A 245 -2.96 -15.46 11.03
CA PHE A 245 -3.99 -16.25 10.37
C PHE A 245 -5.11 -16.63 11.34
N GLY A 246 -6.28 -16.89 10.80
CA GLY A 246 -7.42 -17.43 11.54
C GLY A 246 -7.18 -18.84 12.10
N PRO A 247 -8.16 -19.40 12.80
CA PRO A 247 -8.05 -20.75 13.33
C PRO A 247 -7.96 -21.80 12.22
N GLY A 248 -7.31 -22.91 12.50
CA GLY A 248 -7.13 -24.02 11.56
C GLY A 248 -5.72 -24.11 10.98
N PRO A 249 -5.51 -24.98 10.00
CA PRO A 249 -4.20 -25.20 9.40
C PRO A 249 -3.70 -23.98 8.64
N VAL A 250 -2.38 -23.78 8.67
CA VAL A 250 -1.64 -22.87 7.80
C VAL A 250 -0.62 -23.71 7.06
N VAL A 251 -0.64 -23.65 5.74
CA VAL A 251 0.22 -24.47 4.89
C VAL A 251 1.17 -23.61 4.10
N ILE A 252 2.43 -24.03 4.06
CA ILE A 252 3.50 -23.39 3.31
C ILE A 252 3.80 -24.27 2.09
N GLY A 253 3.75 -23.69 0.91
CA GLY A 253 4.17 -24.34 -0.33
C GLY A 253 5.70 -24.47 -0.44
N PRO A 254 6.21 -25.23 -1.40
CA PRO A 254 7.65 -25.30 -1.65
C PRO A 254 8.20 -23.93 -2.06
N THR A 255 9.42 -23.64 -1.62
CA THR A 255 10.16 -22.46 -2.09
C THR A 255 10.56 -22.67 -3.55
N VAL A 256 10.31 -21.68 -4.40
CA VAL A 256 10.58 -21.70 -5.83
C VAL A 256 11.52 -20.56 -6.22
N ALA A 257 12.16 -20.67 -7.39
CA ALA A 257 13.25 -19.78 -7.80
C ALA A 257 12.78 -18.35 -8.16
N GLY A 258 11.49 -18.14 -8.42
CA GLY A 258 10.97 -16.84 -8.80
C GLY A 258 9.45 -16.82 -8.90
N LEU A 259 8.91 -15.66 -9.20
CA LEU A 259 7.46 -15.43 -9.23
C LEU A 259 6.76 -16.21 -10.37
N ASP A 260 7.44 -16.46 -11.47
CA ASP A 260 6.98 -17.29 -12.59
C ASP A 260 6.65 -18.73 -12.16
N GLN A 261 7.28 -19.20 -11.10
CA GLN A 261 7.05 -20.53 -10.51
C GLN A 261 6.15 -20.47 -9.27
N ALA A 262 5.71 -19.29 -8.82
CA ALA A 262 4.89 -19.12 -7.62
C ALA A 262 3.57 -19.92 -7.69
N GLY A 263 3.02 -20.12 -8.89
CA GLY A 263 1.85 -20.96 -9.11
C GLY A 263 2.04 -22.41 -8.66
N HIS A 264 3.26 -22.95 -8.76
CA HIS A 264 3.58 -24.27 -8.24
C HIS A 264 3.52 -24.30 -6.70
N SER A 265 4.12 -23.30 -6.05
CA SER A 265 4.06 -23.14 -4.59
C SER A 265 2.61 -22.96 -4.11
N ALA A 266 1.84 -22.11 -4.80
CA ALA A 266 0.44 -21.86 -4.47
C ALA A 266 -0.45 -23.11 -4.59
N THR A 267 -0.29 -23.86 -5.69
CA THR A 267 -1.03 -25.09 -5.92
C THR A 267 -0.75 -26.14 -4.83
N ALA A 268 0.54 -26.30 -4.47
CA ALA A 268 0.93 -27.22 -3.41
C ALA A 268 0.37 -26.79 -2.03
N ALA A 269 0.44 -25.50 -1.70
CA ALA A 269 -0.10 -24.98 -0.44
C ALA A 269 -1.62 -25.13 -0.35
N LEU A 270 -2.35 -24.86 -1.42
CA LEU A 270 -3.81 -25.00 -1.48
C LEU A 270 -4.25 -26.48 -1.38
N ALA A 271 -3.57 -27.37 -2.09
CA ALA A 271 -3.82 -28.81 -1.97
C ALA A 271 -3.51 -29.31 -0.56
N GLY A 272 -2.41 -28.84 0.04
CA GLY A 272 -2.05 -29.13 1.42
C GLY A 272 -3.07 -28.64 2.42
N LEU A 273 -3.67 -27.45 2.21
CA LEU A 273 -4.71 -26.91 3.09
C LEU A 273 -5.98 -27.80 3.13
N LEU A 274 -6.35 -28.38 1.99
CA LEU A 274 -7.44 -29.36 1.92
C LEU A 274 -7.07 -30.66 2.63
N ALA A 275 -5.84 -31.13 2.41
CA ALA A 275 -5.35 -32.41 2.94
C ALA A 275 -5.03 -32.36 4.45
N ALA A 276 -4.66 -31.21 4.99
CA ALA A 276 -4.28 -31.04 6.39
C ALA A 276 -5.37 -31.47 7.39
N ARG A 277 -6.64 -31.55 6.97
CA ARG A 277 -7.74 -32.08 7.77
C ARG A 277 -7.59 -33.56 8.11
N ALA A 278 -6.83 -34.31 7.29
CA ALA A 278 -6.54 -35.73 7.52
C ALA A 278 -5.45 -35.93 8.59
N TRP A 279 -4.72 -34.89 8.94
CA TRP A 279 -3.69 -34.90 9.99
C TRP A 279 -4.00 -33.85 11.06
N PRO A 280 -4.91 -34.15 12.04
CA PRO A 280 -5.37 -33.15 13.03
C PRO A 280 -4.27 -32.62 13.95
N THR A 281 -3.18 -33.36 14.11
CA THR A 281 -2.01 -32.99 14.94
C THR A 281 -0.84 -32.43 14.12
N ALA A 282 -1.07 -32.07 12.85
CA ALA A 282 -0.05 -31.46 12.02
C ALA A 282 0.51 -30.18 12.67
N PRO A 283 1.80 -29.91 12.53
CA PRO A 283 2.39 -28.66 13.02
C PRO A 283 1.74 -27.45 12.33
N ARG A 284 1.82 -26.30 12.98
CA ARG A 284 1.30 -25.04 12.42
C ARG A 284 2.41 -23.97 12.43
N PRO A 285 2.96 -23.60 11.26
CA PRO A 285 2.57 -24.04 9.91
C PRO A 285 3.06 -25.46 9.59
N VAL A 286 2.46 -26.09 8.59
CA VAL A 286 2.90 -27.35 8.02
C VAL A 286 3.37 -27.14 6.57
N ALA A 287 4.47 -27.77 6.15
CA ALA A 287 4.88 -27.72 4.77
C ALA A 287 3.99 -28.62 3.88
N ALA A 288 3.68 -28.15 2.68
CA ALA A 288 2.86 -28.93 1.76
C ALA A 288 3.51 -30.28 1.40
N ASP A 289 4.85 -30.35 1.45
CA ASP A 289 5.60 -31.58 1.17
C ASP A 289 5.56 -32.59 2.34
N ASP A 290 5.33 -32.13 3.56
CA ASP A 290 5.08 -33.00 4.71
C ASP A 290 3.69 -33.66 4.66
N LEU A 291 2.80 -33.15 3.80
CA LEU A 291 1.42 -33.64 3.59
C LEU A 291 1.29 -34.46 2.30
N LEU A 292 2.38 -34.98 1.71
CA LEU A 292 2.31 -35.73 0.48
C LEU A 292 1.34 -36.92 0.55
N PRO A 293 1.35 -37.78 1.61
CA PRO A 293 0.40 -38.89 1.72
C PRO A 293 -1.06 -38.42 1.77
N GLU A 294 -1.36 -37.40 2.59
CA GLU A 294 -2.70 -36.84 2.76
C GLU A 294 -3.18 -36.16 1.46
N ARG A 295 -2.29 -35.46 0.75
CA ARG A 295 -2.58 -34.86 -0.56
C ARG A 295 -2.90 -35.92 -1.61
N VAL A 296 -2.22 -37.05 -1.59
CA VAL A 296 -2.53 -38.19 -2.49
C VAL A 296 -3.94 -38.71 -2.22
N LEU A 297 -4.35 -38.82 -0.96
CA LEU A 297 -5.68 -39.32 -0.57
C LEU A 297 -6.81 -38.40 -1.04
N VAL A 298 -6.55 -37.10 -1.16
CA VAL A 298 -7.53 -36.12 -1.69
C VAL A 298 -7.41 -35.96 -3.24
N GLY A 299 -6.62 -36.77 -3.90
CA GLY A 299 -6.56 -36.85 -5.35
C GLY A 299 -5.52 -35.95 -6.02
N ASP A 300 -4.53 -35.43 -5.27
CA ASP A 300 -3.45 -34.61 -5.83
C ASP A 300 -2.48 -35.47 -6.67
N ALA A 301 -2.59 -35.34 -7.99
CA ALA A 301 -1.74 -36.09 -8.93
C ALA A 301 -0.26 -35.67 -8.88
N VAL A 302 0.04 -34.41 -8.50
CA VAL A 302 1.42 -33.93 -8.35
C VAL A 302 2.04 -34.57 -7.11
N ALA A 303 1.35 -34.52 -5.97
CA ALA A 303 1.80 -35.19 -4.75
C ALA A 303 2.05 -36.70 -4.96
N ARG A 304 1.16 -37.36 -5.71
CA ARG A 304 1.35 -38.79 -6.06
C ARG A 304 2.62 -39.01 -6.86
N ARG A 305 2.89 -38.20 -7.86
CA ARG A 305 4.13 -38.34 -8.65
C ARG A 305 5.36 -38.11 -7.78
N THR A 306 5.33 -37.05 -6.98
CA THR A 306 6.44 -36.70 -6.06
C THR A 306 6.70 -37.84 -5.08
N LEU A 307 5.66 -38.37 -4.45
CA LEU A 307 5.80 -39.50 -3.52
C LEU A 307 6.37 -40.75 -4.19
N VAL A 308 5.91 -41.06 -5.39
CA VAL A 308 6.47 -42.17 -6.17
C VAL A 308 7.94 -41.94 -6.51
N GLU A 309 8.32 -40.75 -6.90
CA GLU A 309 9.70 -40.46 -7.30
C GLU A 309 10.64 -40.36 -6.08
N GLN A 310 10.22 -39.77 -5.01
CA GLN A 310 11.07 -39.51 -3.84
C GLN A 310 11.10 -40.66 -2.82
N ALA A 311 10.04 -41.46 -2.72
CA ALA A 311 9.94 -42.52 -1.75
C ALA A 311 9.93 -43.91 -2.43
N TYR A 312 8.98 -44.17 -3.32
CA TYR A 312 8.80 -45.50 -3.88
C TYR A 312 9.96 -45.94 -4.79
N ARG A 313 10.36 -45.13 -5.77
CA ARG A 313 11.43 -45.49 -6.71
C ARG A 313 12.78 -45.72 -6.05
N PRO A 314 13.27 -44.92 -5.11
CA PRO A 314 14.51 -45.20 -4.40
C PRO A 314 14.44 -46.52 -3.61
N LEU A 315 13.33 -46.81 -2.96
CA LEU A 315 13.13 -48.06 -2.22
C LEU A 315 13.10 -49.27 -3.15
N ALA A 316 12.35 -49.17 -4.27
CA ALA A 316 12.28 -50.25 -5.28
C ALA A 316 13.61 -50.46 -5.99
N GLY A 317 14.40 -49.36 -6.18
CA GLY A 317 15.71 -49.42 -6.84
C GLY A 317 16.89 -49.84 -5.96
N ALA A 318 16.72 -49.82 -4.62
CA ALA A 318 17.78 -50.14 -3.67
C ALA A 318 18.15 -51.64 -3.66
N GLY A 319 17.37 -52.49 -4.32
CA GLY A 319 17.58 -53.95 -4.40
C GLY A 319 17.28 -54.67 -3.09
N GLY A 320 17.15 -56.00 -3.17
CA GLY A 320 16.82 -56.81 -2.00
C GLY A 320 15.33 -56.74 -1.58
N SER A 321 15.03 -57.20 -0.39
CA SER A 321 13.66 -57.29 0.15
C SER A 321 13.20 -56.02 0.87
N LEU A 322 13.80 -54.86 0.62
CA LEU A 322 13.54 -53.65 1.43
C LEU A 322 12.08 -53.21 1.33
N LEU A 323 11.49 -53.29 0.15
CA LEU A 323 10.09 -52.94 -0.07
C LEU A 323 9.14 -53.94 0.61
N GLU A 324 9.50 -55.27 0.52
CA GLU A 324 8.77 -56.32 1.17
C GLU A 324 8.85 -56.23 2.71
N THR A 325 10.05 -55.90 3.23
CA THR A 325 10.26 -55.69 4.66
C THR A 325 9.43 -54.52 5.19
N LEU A 326 9.39 -53.41 4.42
CA LEU A 326 8.55 -52.25 4.77
C LEU A 326 7.04 -52.57 4.73
N ALA A 327 6.61 -53.36 3.75
CA ALA A 327 5.22 -53.81 3.64
C ALA A 327 4.85 -54.71 4.85
N ALA A 328 5.69 -55.72 5.14
CA ALA A 328 5.51 -56.61 6.28
C ALA A 328 5.51 -55.81 7.62
N HIS A 329 6.41 -54.85 7.79
CA HIS A 329 6.43 -54.01 9.00
C HIS A 329 5.17 -53.14 9.13
N ALA A 330 4.61 -52.63 8.05
CA ALA A 330 3.37 -51.89 8.05
C ALA A 330 2.16 -52.78 8.37
N GLU A 331 2.12 -53.98 7.78
CA GLU A 331 1.04 -54.99 8.02
C GLU A 331 1.04 -55.50 9.44
N HIS A 332 2.18 -55.65 10.10
CA HIS A 332 2.35 -56.15 11.45
C HIS A 332 2.34 -55.04 12.52
N GLY A 333 1.69 -53.90 12.24
CA GLY A 333 1.46 -52.85 13.22
C GLY A 333 2.73 -52.12 13.67
N ARG A 334 3.75 -52.08 12.82
CA ARG A 334 5.06 -51.44 13.07
C ARG A 334 5.91 -52.17 14.12
N SER A 335 5.71 -53.45 14.31
CA SER A 335 6.56 -54.28 15.18
C SER A 335 7.69 -54.88 14.32
N LEU A 336 8.92 -54.61 14.69
CA LEU A 336 10.13 -55.19 14.02
C LEU A 336 10.31 -56.67 14.37
N GLU A 337 9.72 -57.16 15.48
CA GLU A 337 9.80 -58.57 15.89
C GLU A 337 8.77 -59.44 15.16
N ALA A 338 7.70 -58.83 14.63
CA ALA A 338 6.64 -59.55 13.90
C ALA A 338 6.79 -59.48 12.37
N ALA A 339 7.64 -58.60 11.85
CA ALA A 339 7.92 -58.44 10.43
C ALA A 339 9.10 -59.32 9.99
#